data_be4454996caa2bb41fc48ac0c22fc353
#
_entry.id   be4454996caa2bb41fc48ac0c22fc353
#
_cell.length_a   1.000
_cell.length_b   1.000
_cell.length_c   1.000
_cell.angle_alpha   90.00
_cell.angle_beta   90.00
_cell.angle_gamma   90.00
#
_symmetry.space_group_name_H-M   'P 1'
#
loop_
_entity.id
_entity.type
_entity.pdbx_description
1 polymer ?
#
loop_
_entity_poly.entity_id
_entity_poly.type
_entity_poly.pdbx_seq_one_letter_code
_entity_poly.pdbx_strand_id
1 'polypeptide(L)'
;MAVEKTPSISHVEDEVSSDTKEWSHVQGQQGADIDRNMTLWEAIKAYPGAITWSFLLSSSIIMEGYDIVLIGNLMAQPAFQRKYGDWYGDKLGYQISGPWQSGLGNATAIGTIIGAFANGWLTQRFGYRRTLVASLLAITGFIFLTFFAHNLPMLLVGSTLCGLPWGVFATMAPAYASEICPMALRGYLANYVCLCWALGQLLAAGVLFSFSDNATEWAYRIPFAIQWIWPIPLLIILWFTPESPYWLARKNRLEDAKKVLRRISAKSSKSDEDLDKQLAMIVHTNKIESEHSTGSSYLDCFKGINLRRTEIVSLVFVAQNTTGVGIGGTPTYFFVQAGVDAKNSFKFATGALGLASVGVIISWALIYRIGRRTLYVWACGVCTVLMLLIGILASVPQSQSVSFGQAGIVLIWEIVFYATIGPVCYAIIGEIPAVNVRSKSICLARIAYYISQILNNTYGPYMINPTEGDWKGKVGYFWAGLSLLTFVWAYFRLPETKDRSFEEIDILFANKTSARKFAETKVDAYAEDSEARIIKEVGV
;
A
#
# COMPACT_ATOMS: atom_id res chain seq x y z
N MET A 1 36.18 39.10 -42.29
CA MET A 1 35.73 37.93 -41.48
C MET A 1 34.76 38.46 -40.49
N ALA A 2 33.48 38.27 -40.75
CA ALA A 2 32.39 38.74 -39.91
C ALA A 2 32.14 37.73 -38.79
N VAL A 3 32.14 38.20 -37.55
CA VAL A 3 31.77 37.44 -36.38
C VAL A 3 30.23 37.46 -36.28
N GLU A 4 29.66 36.29 -36.50
CA GLU A 4 28.21 36.03 -36.38
C GLU A 4 27.81 36.10 -34.90
N LYS A 5 26.97 37.07 -34.54
CA LYS A 5 26.39 37.18 -33.20
C LYS A 5 25.32 36.12 -33.01
N THR A 6 25.50 35.24 -32.05
CA THR A 6 24.48 34.32 -31.51
C THR A 6 23.27 35.14 -31.01
N PRO A 7 22.02 34.81 -31.36
CA PRO A 7 20.85 35.53 -30.85
C PRO A 7 20.66 35.24 -29.36
N SER A 8 20.39 36.33 -28.63
CA SER A 8 20.13 36.34 -27.20
C SER A 8 18.81 35.63 -26.87
N ILE A 9 18.81 34.87 -25.78
CA ILE A 9 17.71 34.04 -25.24
C ILE A 9 16.46 34.87 -24.81
N SER A 10 16.45 36.18 -25.05
CA SER A 10 15.36 37.09 -24.63
C SER A 10 14.17 37.18 -25.58
N HIS A 11 14.12 36.47 -26.69
CA HIS A 11 13.01 36.54 -27.66
C HIS A 11 12.16 35.27 -27.82
N VAL A 12 12.29 34.28 -26.91
CA VAL A 12 11.45 33.08 -26.92
C VAL A 12 10.34 33.15 -25.86
N GLU A 13 10.32 34.15 -25.00
CA GLU A 13 9.30 34.34 -23.96
C GLU A 13 8.03 35.08 -24.41
N ASP A 14 7.99 35.69 -25.58
CA ASP A 14 6.90 36.59 -26.01
C ASP A 14 5.87 35.97 -26.99
N GLU A 15 5.93 34.67 -27.31
CA GLU A 15 4.91 34.00 -28.12
C GLU A 15 4.21 32.84 -27.40
N VAL A 16 4.01 32.90 -26.07
CA VAL A 16 3.04 32.06 -25.37
C VAL A 16 1.71 32.80 -25.33
N SER A 17 0.81 32.34 -26.16
CA SER A 17 -0.55 32.78 -26.42
C SER A 17 -1.25 33.52 -25.27
N SER A 18 -1.87 34.63 -25.61
CA SER A 18 -2.72 35.54 -24.82
C SER A 18 -4.00 34.94 -24.23
N ASP A 19 -4.10 33.62 -24.08
CA ASP A 19 -5.28 32.92 -23.54
C ASP A 19 -5.05 32.20 -22.20
N THR A 20 -3.88 32.31 -21.59
CA THR A 20 -3.69 31.84 -20.22
C THR A 20 -4.17 32.94 -19.27
N LYS A 21 -5.39 32.78 -18.71
CA LYS A 21 -5.81 33.49 -17.50
C LYS A 21 -4.66 33.42 -16.50
N GLU A 22 -3.99 34.52 -16.21
CA GLU A 22 -3.05 34.63 -15.10
C GLU A 22 -3.84 34.41 -13.81
N TRP A 23 -3.77 33.17 -13.31
CA TRP A 23 -4.38 32.81 -12.03
C TRP A 23 -3.62 33.53 -10.93
N SER A 24 -4.28 34.46 -10.23
CA SER A 24 -3.62 35.18 -9.16
C SER A 24 -3.23 34.23 -8.04
N HIS A 25 -2.04 34.43 -7.46
CA HIS A 25 -1.57 33.68 -6.28
C HIS A 25 -2.62 33.69 -5.15
N VAL A 26 -3.35 34.81 -5.02
CA VAL A 26 -4.44 35.02 -4.06
C VAL A 26 -5.59 34.02 -4.28
N GLN A 27 -6.01 33.78 -5.53
CA GLN A 27 -7.07 32.81 -5.82
C GLN A 27 -6.66 31.37 -5.49
N GLY A 28 -5.40 31.02 -5.77
CA GLY A 28 -4.85 29.70 -5.40
C GLY A 28 -4.80 29.51 -3.89
N GLN A 29 -4.42 30.54 -3.14
CA GLN A 29 -4.41 30.51 -1.67
C GLN A 29 -5.82 30.37 -1.09
N GLN A 30 -6.79 31.13 -1.60
CA GLN A 30 -8.20 31.01 -1.19
C GLN A 30 -8.75 29.60 -1.45
N GLY A 31 -8.41 28.97 -2.58
CA GLY A 31 -8.78 27.59 -2.88
C GLY A 31 -8.19 26.59 -1.88
N ALA A 32 -6.93 26.78 -1.49
CA ALA A 32 -6.24 25.94 -0.51
C ALA A 32 -6.84 26.11 0.90
N ASP A 33 -7.19 27.33 1.31
CA ASP A 33 -7.82 27.61 2.60
C ASP A 33 -9.21 26.99 2.70
N ILE A 34 -10.00 27.03 1.62
CA ILE A 34 -11.30 26.36 1.55
C ILE A 34 -11.13 24.85 1.75
N ASP A 35 -10.17 24.22 1.06
CA ASP A 35 -9.93 22.77 1.13
C ASP A 35 -9.42 22.35 2.52
N ARG A 36 -8.56 23.16 3.14
CA ARG A 36 -7.96 22.91 4.46
C ARG A 36 -8.97 23.03 5.61
N ASN A 37 -9.88 24.01 5.54
CA ASN A 37 -10.85 24.28 6.61
C ASN A 37 -12.13 23.44 6.49
N MET A 38 -12.27 22.64 5.44
CA MET A 38 -13.45 21.82 5.18
C MET A 38 -13.55 20.66 6.16
N THR A 39 -14.68 20.56 6.85
CA THR A 39 -14.98 19.41 7.71
C THR A 39 -15.28 18.16 6.90
N LEU A 40 -15.15 16.97 7.52
CA LEU A 40 -15.42 15.69 6.85
C LEU A 40 -16.85 15.65 6.26
N TRP A 41 -17.86 16.13 6.99
CA TRP A 41 -19.25 16.14 6.54
C TRP A 41 -19.49 17.10 5.38
N GLU A 42 -18.87 18.26 5.41
CA GLU A 42 -18.90 19.21 4.31
C GLU A 42 -18.24 18.64 3.06
N ALA A 43 -17.09 17.98 3.22
CA ALA A 43 -16.38 17.33 2.13
C ALA A 43 -17.21 16.21 1.48
N ILE A 44 -17.90 15.39 2.27
CA ILE A 44 -18.81 14.34 1.77
C ILE A 44 -19.96 14.96 0.96
N LYS A 45 -20.57 16.03 1.46
CA LYS A 45 -21.66 16.72 0.77
C LYS A 45 -21.21 17.47 -0.48
N ALA A 46 -20.01 18.07 -0.44
CA ALA A 46 -19.46 18.89 -1.53
C ALA A 46 -18.92 18.04 -2.70
N TYR A 47 -18.39 16.83 -2.42
CA TYR A 47 -17.69 16.00 -3.41
C TYR A 47 -18.19 14.55 -3.51
N PRO A 48 -19.50 14.31 -3.66
CA PRO A 48 -20.03 12.95 -3.76
C PRO A 48 -19.50 12.21 -4.98
N GLY A 49 -19.28 12.91 -6.10
CA GLY A 49 -18.70 12.32 -7.31
C GLY A 49 -17.25 11.88 -7.11
N ALA A 50 -16.42 12.67 -6.41
CA ALA A 50 -15.05 12.29 -6.10
C ALA A 50 -14.98 11.01 -5.26
N ILE A 51 -15.81 10.93 -4.22
CA ILE A 51 -15.93 9.74 -3.37
C ILE A 51 -16.33 8.53 -4.21
N THR A 52 -17.41 8.64 -4.99
CA THR A 52 -17.91 7.54 -5.81
C THR A 52 -16.85 7.02 -6.77
N TRP A 53 -16.17 7.90 -7.51
CA TRP A 53 -15.14 7.49 -8.45
C TRP A 53 -13.90 6.93 -7.77
N SER A 54 -13.51 7.46 -6.62
CA SER A 54 -12.42 6.91 -5.83
C SER A 54 -12.74 5.50 -5.31
N PHE A 55 -13.96 5.28 -4.79
CA PHE A 55 -14.43 3.96 -4.37
C PHE A 55 -14.43 2.96 -5.51
N LEU A 56 -15.03 3.33 -6.64
CA LEU A 56 -15.14 2.45 -7.81
C LEU A 56 -13.76 2.09 -8.38
N LEU A 57 -12.84 3.06 -8.45
CA LEU A 57 -11.49 2.79 -8.96
C LEU A 57 -10.67 1.95 -7.97
N SER A 58 -10.76 2.26 -6.68
CA SER A 58 -10.06 1.48 -5.64
C SER A 58 -10.60 0.05 -5.52
N SER A 59 -11.81 -0.25 -6.01
CA SER A 59 -12.32 -1.63 -6.04
C SER A 59 -11.49 -2.56 -6.95
N SER A 60 -10.67 -2.02 -7.88
CA SER A 60 -9.67 -2.81 -8.63
C SER A 60 -8.66 -3.50 -7.70
N ILE A 61 -8.41 -2.93 -6.53
CA ILE A 61 -7.51 -3.48 -5.52
C ILE A 61 -8.09 -4.77 -4.87
N ILE A 62 -9.41 -4.95 -4.88
CA ILE A 62 -10.01 -6.22 -4.40
C ILE A 62 -9.50 -7.39 -5.23
N MET A 63 -9.40 -7.21 -6.55
CA MET A 63 -8.88 -8.21 -7.46
C MET A 63 -7.39 -8.51 -7.19
N GLU A 64 -6.57 -7.49 -6.91
CA GLU A 64 -5.17 -7.66 -6.48
C GLU A 64 -5.09 -8.41 -5.15
N GLY A 65 -5.89 -8.01 -4.16
CA GLY A 65 -5.96 -8.68 -2.87
C GLY A 65 -6.33 -10.16 -2.98
N TYR A 66 -7.23 -10.52 -3.91
CA TYR A 66 -7.59 -11.88 -4.22
C TYR A 66 -6.38 -12.69 -4.72
N ASP A 67 -5.59 -12.14 -5.65
CA ASP A 67 -4.45 -12.83 -6.25
C ASP A 67 -3.28 -13.02 -5.28
N ILE A 68 -3.02 -12.04 -4.40
CA ILE A 68 -1.89 -12.08 -3.45
C ILE A 68 -1.88 -13.36 -2.60
N VAL A 69 -3.04 -13.80 -2.10
CA VAL A 69 -3.13 -14.99 -1.24
C VAL A 69 -3.45 -16.27 -2.01
N LEU A 70 -3.82 -16.16 -3.29
CA LEU A 70 -4.30 -17.30 -4.07
C LEU A 70 -3.22 -18.39 -4.20
N ILE A 71 -2.06 -18.07 -4.76
CA ILE A 71 -0.98 -19.02 -4.99
C ILE A 71 -0.44 -19.57 -3.67
N GLY A 72 -0.23 -18.72 -2.65
CA GLY A 72 0.26 -19.16 -1.34
C GLY A 72 -0.64 -20.18 -0.66
N ASN A 73 -1.96 -19.96 -0.72
CA ASN A 73 -2.93 -20.90 -0.14
C ASN A 73 -3.16 -22.14 -1.03
N LEU A 74 -3.02 -22.05 -2.35
CA LEU A 74 -3.07 -23.21 -3.25
C LEU A 74 -1.95 -24.21 -2.96
N MET A 75 -0.81 -23.78 -2.38
CA MET A 75 0.25 -24.69 -1.93
C MET A 75 -0.24 -25.72 -0.90
N ALA A 76 -1.31 -25.43 -0.15
CA ALA A 76 -1.95 -26.34 0.80
C ALA A 76 -3.03 -27.23 0.17
N GLN A 77 -3.44 -26.96 -1.08
CA GLN A 77 -4.53 -27.69 -1.74
C GLN A 77 -4.06 -29.04 -2.26
N PRO A 78 -4.66 -30.16 -1.84
CA PRO A 78 -4.20 -31.50 -2.24
C PRO A 78 -4.23 -31.76 -3.75
N ALA A 79 -5.24 -31.23 -4.47
CA ALA A 79 -5.32 -31.36 -5.92
C ALA A 79 -4.21 -30.60 -6.64
N PHE A 80 -3.82 -29.42 -6.12
CA PHE A 80 -2.71 -28.61 -6.65
C PHE A 80 -1.36 -29.28 -6.39
N GLN A 81 -1.15 -29.81 -5.18
CA GLN A 81 0.06 -30.56 -4.83
C GLN A 81 0.22 -31.82 -5.69
N ARG A 82 -0.86 -32.57 -5.98
CA ARG A 82 -0.82 -33.74 -6.88
C ARG A 82 -0.47 -33.39 -8.32
N LYS A 83 -0.87 -32.22 -8.79
CA LYS A 83 -0.61 -31.78 -10.18
C LYS A 83 0.82 -31.28 -10.37
N TYR A 84 1.32 -30.51 -9.42
CA TYR A 84 2.55 -29.73 -9.58
C TYR A 84 3.67 -30.16 -8.64
N GLY A 85 3.39 -30.97 -7.64
CA GLY A 85 4.37 -31.44 -6.66
C GLY A 85 4.97 -32.78 -7.00
N ASP A 86 6.09 -33.09 -6.37
CA ASP A 86 6.77 -34.38 -6.42
C ASP A 86 6.32 -35.27 -5.25
N TRP A 87 6.42 -36.58 -5.42
CA TRP A 87 6.08 -37.55 -4.39
C TRP A 87 7.24 -37.76 -3.41
N TYR A 88 7.02 -37.47 -2.13
CA TYR A 88 8.02 -37.60 -1.05
C TYR A 88 7.75 -38.78 -0.08
N GLY A 89 7.09 -39.84 -0.56
CA GLY A 89 6.78 -41.02 0.23
C GLY A 89 5.46 -40.90 1.02
N ASP A 90 5.06 -42.02 1.64
CA ASP A 90 3.73 -42.17 2.26
C ASP A 90 3.46 -41.22 3.43
N LYS A 91 4.52 -40.72 4.10
CA LYS A 91 4.39 -39.79 5.23
C LYS A 91 4.11 -38.35 4.79
N LEU A 92 4.70 -37.92 3.70
CA LEU A 92 4.64 -36.51 3.24
C LEU A 92 3.71 -36.31 2.05
N GLY A 93 3.47 -37.40 1.26
CA GLY A 93 2.66 -37.32 0.05
C GLY A 93 3.27 -36.44 -1.04
N TYR A 94 2.41 -35.80 -1.83
CA TYR A 94 2.83 -34.84 -2.83
C TYR A 94 3.12 -33.49 -2.18
N GLN A 95 4.31 -32.94 -2.43
CA GLN A 95 4.72 -31.62 -1.96
C GLN A 95 5.38 -30.83 -3.08
N ILE A 96 5.20 -29.51 -3.08
CA ILE A 96 5.94 -28.59 -3.96
C ILE A 96 7.22 -28.23 -3.22
N SER A 97 8.38 -28.40 -3.87
CA SER A 97 9.68 -28.09 -3.25
C SER A 97 9.82 -26.61 -2.86
N GLY A 98 10.62 -26.34 -1.83
CA GLY A 98 10.87 -24.98 -1.31
C GLY A 98 11.30 -23.98 -2.38
N PRO A 99 12.24 -24.31 -3.31
CA PRO A 99 12.62 -23.43 -4.41
C PRO A 99 11.44 -22.99 -5.29
N TRP A 100 10.53 -23.91 -5.63
CA TRP A 100 9.36 -23.60 -6.45
C TRP A 100 8.32 -22.77 -5.68
N GLN A 101 8.13 -23.03 -4.39
CA GLN A 101 7.26 -22.22 -3.54
C GLN A 101 7.78 -20.77 -3.46
N SER A 102 9.09 -20.62 -3.21
CA SER A 102 9.74 -19.30 -3.19
C SER A 102 9.70 -18.61 -4.55
N GLY A 103 9.93 -19.35 -5.63
CA GLY A 103 9.85 -18.84 -6.99
C GLY A 103 8.47 -18.28 -7.32
N LEU A 104 7.42 -19.05 -7.08
CA LEU A 104 6.04 -18.64 -7.32
C LEU A 104 5.59 -17.49 -6.41
N GLY A 105 5.98 -17.50 -5.13
CA GLY A 105 5.72 -16.39 -4.21
C GLY A 105 6.38 -15.09 -4.63
N ASN A 106 7.57 -15.15 -5.23
CA ASN A 106 8.29 -13.97 -5.72
C ASN A 106 7.90 -13.54 -7.13
N ALA A 107 7.33 -14.42 -7.94
CA ALA A 107 6.97 -14.16 -9.33
C ALA A 107 6.05 -12.93 -9.45
N THR A 108 4.94 -12.94 -8.73
CA THR A 108 4.00 -11.81 -8.70
C THR A 108 4.65 -10.53 -8.14
N ALA A 109 5.46 -10.65 -7.08
CA ALA A 109 6.14 -9.50 -6.48
C ALA A 109 7.11 -8.81 -7.46
N ILE A 110 7.89 -9.58 -8.22
CA ILE A 110 8.80 -9.06 -9.26
C ILE A 110 8.00 -8.33 -10.34
N GLY A 111 6.93 -8.95 -10.84
CA GLY A 111 6.02 -8.31 -11.80
C GLY A 111 5.45 -7.00 -11.25
N THR A 112 5.00 -6.98 -9.99
CA THR A 112 4.44 -5.80 -9.33
C THR A 112 5.47 -4.66 -9.22
N ILE A 113 6.72 -4.95 -8.90
CA ILE A 113 7.80 -3.96 -8.88
C ILE A 113 7.96 -3.31 -10.26
N ILE A 114 8.08 -4.13 -11.31
CA ILE A 114 8.26 -3.64 -12.68
C ILE A 114 7.05 -2.79 -13.09
N GLY A 115 5.83 -3.27 -12.81
CA GLY A 115 4.58 -2.55 -13.12
C GLY A 115 4.47 -1.22 -12.38
N ALA A 116 4.84 -1.17 -11.10
CA ALA A 116 4.83 0.06 -10.31
C ALA A 116 5.81 1.12 -10.86
N PHE A 117 7.02 0.71 -11.27
CA PHE A 117 7.96 1.63 -11.95
C PHE A 117 7.43 2.11 -13.29
N ALA A 118 6.90 1.19 -14.11
CA ALA A 118 6.32 1.54 -15.40
C ALA A 118 5.13 2.50 -15.27
N ASN A 119 4.34 2.36 -14.20
CA ASN A 119 3.16 3.19 -13.94
C ASN A 119 3.46 4.69 -13.90
N GLY A 120 4.55 5.11 -13.29
CA GLY A 120 4.93 6.52 -13.23
C GLY A 120 5.06 7.15 -14.61
N TRP A 121 5.74 6.47 -15.53
CA TRP A 121 5.90 6.91 -16.91
C TRP A 121 4.58 6.80 -17.72
N LEU A 122 3.87 5.68 -17.58
CA LEU A 122 2.61 5.45 -18.29
C LEU A 122 1.55 6.49 -17.92
N THR A 123 1.37 6.77 -16.63
CA THR A 123 0.39 7.75 -16.13
C THR A 123 0.73 9.15 -16.57
N GLN A 124 2.00 9.55 -16.51
CA GLN A 124 2.41 10.88 -16.98
C GLN A 124 2.14 11.07 -18.47
N ARG A 125 2.36 10.04 -19.29
CA ARG A 125 2.21 10.11 -20.75
C ARG A 125 0.76 9.97 -21.20
N PHE A 126 0.04 8.95 -20.72
CA PHE A 126 -1.28 8.54 -21.23
C PHE A 126 -2.46 8.93 -20.32
N GLY A 127 -2.19 9.26 -19.06
CA GLY A 127 -3.20 9.54 -18.04
C GLY A 127 -3.65 8.30 -17.28
N TYR A 128 -4.46 8.52 -16.26
CA TYR A 128 -4.94 7.47 -15.36
C TYR A 128 -5.86 6.47 -16.08
N ARG A 129 -6.90 6.98 -16.74
CA ARG A 129 -7.93 6.16 -17.37
C ARG A 129 -7.38 5.21 -18.42
N ARG A 130 -6.56 5.70 -19.35
CA ARG A 130 -6.02 4.88 -20.45
C ARG A 130 -5.07 3.82 -19.94
N THR A 131 -4.22 4.15 -18.98
CA THR A 131 -3.29 3.22 -18.37
C THR A 131 -4.02 2.11 -17.63
N LEU A 132 -5.08 2.42 -16.88
CA LEU A 132 -5.90 1.42 -16.20
C LEU A 132 -6.63 0.49 -17.16
N VAL A 133 -7.22 1.02 -18.24
CA VAL A 133 -7.89 0.20 -19.26
C VAL A 133 -6.88 -0.76 -19.91
N ALA A 134 -5.70 -0.28 -20.31
CA ALA A 134 -4.65 -1.12 -20.87
C ALA A 134 -4.21 -2.22 -19.89
N SER A 135 -4.05 -1.89 -18.62
CA SER A 135 -3.68 -2.85 -17.56
C SER A 135 -4.78 -3.90 -17.32
N LEU A 136 -6.07 -3.52 -17.35
CA LEU A 136 -7.18 -4.49 -17.24
C LEU A 136 -7.25 -5.43 -18.45
N LEU A 137 -7.02 -4.95 -19.65
CA LEU A 137 -6.96 -5.80 -20.83
C LEU A 137 -5.76 -6.76 -20.77
N ALA A 138 -4.61 -6.28 -20.32
CA ALA A 138 -3.42 -7.10 -20.15
C ALA A 138 -3.63 -8.21 -19.10
N ILE A 139 -4.17 -7.88 -17.91
CA ILE A 139 -4.40 -8.89 -16.86
C ILE A 139 -5.42 -9.93 -17.34
N THR A 140 -6.46 -9.53 -18.06
CA THR A 140 -7.45 -10.46 -18.64
C THR A 140 -6.77 -11.50 -19.53
N GLY A 141 -5.78 -11.08 -20.33
CA GLY A 141 -4.98 -11.99 -21.16
C GLY A 141 -4.02 -12.86 -20.33
N PHE A 142 -3.36 -12.29 -19.32
CA PHE A 142 -2.37 -13.02 -18.53
C PHE A 142 -2.99 -14.10 -17.62
N ILE A 143 -4.24 -13.91 -17.16
CA ILE A 143 -4.96 -14.94 -16.39
C ILE A 143 -5.13 -16.24 -17.22
N PHE A 144 -5.21 -16.18 -18.55
CA PHE A 144 -5.23 -17.40 -19.37
C PHE A 144 -3.97 -18.24 -19.19
N LEU A 145 -2.78 -17.62 -19.00
CA LEU A 145 -1.55 -18.37 -18.78
C LEU A 145 -1.57 -19.12 -17.45
N THR A 146 -2.09 -18.52 -16.39
CA THR A 146 -2.21 -19.17 -15.08
C THR A 146 -3.29 -20.24 -15.08
N PHE A 147 -4.44 -20.00 -15.71
CA PHE A 147 -5.56 -20.94 -15.82
C PHE A 147 -5.21 -22.20 -16.62
N PHE A 148 -4.51 -22.07 -17.74
CA PHE A 148 -4.09 -23.16 -18.60
C PHE A 148 -2.69 -23.69 -18.31
N ALA A 149 -2.08 -23.32 -17.17
CA ALA A 149 -0.75 -23.76 -16.81
C ALA A 149 -0.70 -25.30 -16.71
N HIS A 150 0.21 -25.91 -17.44
CA HIS A 150 0.44 -27.36 -17.41
C HIS A 150 1.60 -27.76 -16.49
N ASN A 151 2.51 -26.81 -16.22
CA ASN A 151 3.71 -27.00 -15.41
C ASN A 151 4.03 -25.76 -14.58
N LEU A 152 4.92 -25.92 -13.58
CA LEU A 152 5.36 -24.83 -12.70
C LEU A 152 6.04 -23.64 -13.43
N PRO A 153 6.93 -23.86 -14.45
CA PRO A 153 7.50 -22.76 -15.20
C PRO A 153 6.44 -21.88 -15.89
N MET A 154 5.41 -22.48 -16.49
CA MET A 154 4.32 -21.73 -17.13
C MET A 154 3.52 -20.92 -16.10
N LEU A 155 3.25 -21.51 -14.94
CA LEU A 155 2.57 -20.84 -13.84
C LEU A 155 3.41 -19.67 -13.30
N LEU A 156 4.74 -19.84 -13.18
CA LEU A 156 5.66 -18.80 -12.77
C LEU A 156 5.67 -17.61 -13.73
N VAL A 157 5.76 -17.87 -15.03
CA VAL A 157 5.69 -16.80 -16.05
C VAL A 157 4.33 -16.11 -16.02
N GLY A 158 3.23 -16.88 -15.95
CA GLY A 158 1.87 -16.34 -15.84
C GLY A 158 1.70 -15.42 -14.63
N SER A 159 2.17 -15.85 -13.45
CA SER A 159 2.12 -15.06 -12.21
C SER A 159 2.98 -13.80 -12.29
N THR A 160 4.17 -13.88 -12.91
CA THR A 160 5.03 -12.70 -13.12
C THR A 160 4.35 -11.66 -14.03
N LEU A 161 3.73 -12.12 -15.11
CA LEU A 161 3.01 -11.25 -16.03
C LEU A 161 1.75 -10.64 -15.39
N CYS A 162 1.01 -11.40 -14.58
CA CYS A 162 -0.11 -10.88 -13.79
C CYS A 162 0.35 -9.80 -12.80
N GLY A 163 1.55 -9.91 -12.25
CA GLY A 163 2.14 -8.90 -11.38
C GLY A 163 2.27 -7.52 -12.01
N LEU A 164 2.54 -7.42 -13.32
CA LEU A 164 2.72 -6.13 -14.01
C LEU A 164 1.50 -5.20 -13.84
N PRO A 165 0.27 -5.60 -14.19
CA PRO A 165 -0.94 -4.80 -13.94
C PRO A 165 -1.20 -4.55 -12.45
N TRP A 166 -0.87 -5.50 -11.54
CA TRP A 166 -1.02 -5.29 -10.11
C TRP A 166 -0.18 -4.11 -9.60
N GLY A 167 1.05 -3.97 -10.09
CA GLY A 167 1.90 -2.83 -9.77
C GLY A 167 1.32 -1.49 -10.22
N VAL A 168 0.62 -1.48 -11.34
CA VAL A 168 -0.11 -0.30 -11.81
C VAL A 168 -1.29 0.00 -10.89
N PHE A 169 -2.14 -0.97 -10.56
CA PHE A 169 -3.33 -0.75 -9.71
C PHE A 169 -2.94 -0.31 -8.29
N ALA A 170 -1.97 -0.98 -7.65
CA ALA A 170 -1.52 -0.67 -6.30
C ALA A 170 -0.98 0.75 -6.13
N THR A 171 -0.34 1.30 -7.17
CA THR A 171 0.22 2.64 -7.13
C THR A 171 -0.77 3.70 -7.63
N MET A 172 -1.63 3.35 -8.55
CA MET A 172 -2.54 4.29 -9.20
C MET A 172 -3.78 4.60 -8.38
N ALA A 173 -4.37 3.60 -7.68
CA ALA A 173 -5.60 3.80 -6.92
C ALA A 173 -5.45 4.85 -5.79
N PRO A 174 -4.44 4.79 -4.92
CA PRO A 174 -4.24 5.82 -3.90
C PRO A 174 -3.84 7.17 -4.51
N ALA A 175 -3.06 7.19 -5.60
CA ALA A 175 -2.67 8.42 -6.28
C ALA A 175 -3.89 9.13 -6.90
N TYR A 176 -4.75 8.40 -7.60
CA TYR A 176 -5.98 8.96 -8.15
C TYR A 176 -6.91 9.50 -7.04
N ALA A 177 -7.10 8.73 -5.97
CA ALA A 177 -7.90 9.17 -4.84
C ALA A 177 -7.38 10.48 -4.22
N SER A 178 -6.06 10.63 -4.11
CA SER A 178 -5.44 11.85 -3.57
C SER A 178 -5.58 13.07 -4.49
N GLU A 179 -5.66 12.86 -5.81
CA GLU A 179 -5.80 13.95 -6.80
C GLU A 179 -7.25 14.41 -7.00
N ILE A 180 -8.26 13.54 -6.78
CA ILE A 180 -9.66 13.94 -6.98
C ILE A 180 -10.38 14.31 -5.70
N CYS A 181 -9.87 13.94 -4.52
CA CYS A 181 -10.54 14.15 -3.25
C CYS A 181 -9.91 15.27 -2.44
N PRO A 182 -10.72 16.07 -1.71
CA PRO A 182 -10.23 17.09 -0.79
C PRO A 182 -9.42 16.47 0.36
N MET A 183 -8.57 17.29 1.00
CA MET A 183 -7.65 16.85 2.06
C MET A 183 -8.35 16.10 3.18
N ALA A 184 -9.55 16.54 3.59
CA ALA A 184 -10.33 15.91 4.65
C ALA A 184 -10.70 14.44 4.38
N LEU A 185 -10.81 14.02 3.10
CA LEU A 185 -11.21 12.67 2.70
C LEU A 185 -10.03 11.75 2.37
N ARG A 186 -8.84 12.30 2.08
CA ARG A 186 -7.67 11.52 1.60
C ARG A 186 -7.28 10.38 2.54
N GLY A 187 -7.26 10.63 3.85
CA GLY A 187 -6.89 9.62 4.85
C GLY A 187 -7.89 8.45 4.90
N TYR A 188 -9.18 8.73 4.82
CA TYR A 188 -10.22 7.70 4.82
C TYR A 188 -10.19 6.85 3.54
N LEU A 189 -9.94 7.47 2.40
CA LEU A 189 -9.87 6.76 1.13
C LEU A 189 -8.57 5.95 0.98
N ALA A 190 -7.46 6.40 1.55
CA ALA A 190 -6.25 5.60 1.65
C ALA A 190 -6.48 4.34 2.50
N ASN A 191 -7.19 4.46 3.62
CA ASN A 191 -7.56 3.30 4.44
C ASN A 191 -8.59 2.39 3.75
N TYR A 192 -9.46 2.93 2.90
CA TYR A 192 -10.37 2.12 2.09
C TYR A 192 -9.60 1.21 1.10
N VAL A 193 -8.49 1.65 0.56
CA VAL A 193 -7.60 0.79 -0.25
C VAL A 193 -7.12 -0.42 0.54
N CYS A 194 -6.73 -0.24 1.81
CA CYS A 194 -6.36 -1.36 2.68
C CYS A 194 -7.53 -2.33 2.91
N LEU A 195 -8.75 -1.80 3.04
CA LEU A 195 -9.96 -2.63 3.15
C LEU A 195 -10.21 -3.43 1.87
N CYS A 196 -9.99 -2.85 0.70
CA CYS A 196 -10.11 -3.55 -0.58
C CYS A 196 -9.15 -4.75 -0.67
N TRP A 197 -7.89 -4.61 -0.23
CA TRP A 197 -6.96 -5.73 -0.14
C TRP A 197 -7.46 -6.82 0.82
N ALA A 198 -7.89 -6.46 2.01
CA ALA A 198 -8.40 -7.42 3.00
C ALA A 198 -9.66 -8.16 2.50
N LEU A 199 -10.59 -7.46 1.86
CA LEU A 199 -11.79 -8.06 1.25
C LEU A 199 -11.42 -9.02 0.09
N GLY A 200 -10.47 -8.64 -0.75
CA GLY A 200 -9.98 -9.51 -1.82
C GLY A 200 -9.39 -10.81 -1.28
N GLN A 201 -8.55 -10.72 -0.26
CA GLN A 201 -7.97 -11.87 0.44
C GLN A 201 -9.05 -12.76 1.07
N LEU A 202 -10.03 -12.16 1.74
CA LEU A 202 -11.17 -12.89 2.31
C LEU A 202 -11.97 -13.66 1.26
N LEU A 203 -12.26 -13.03 0.12
CA LEU A 203 -12.95 -13.67 -1.00
C LEU A 203 -12.14 -14.85 -1.55
N ALA A 204 -10.82 -14.70 -1.72
CA ALA A 204 -9.94 -15.79 -2.16
C ALA A 204 -9.97 -16.96 -1.18
N ALA A 205 -9.86 -16.71 0.12
CA ALA A 205 -9.91 -17.76 1.14
C ALA A 205 -11.26 -18.47 1.17
N GLY A 206 -12.37 -17.73 1.04
CA GLY A 206 -13.72 -18.30 0.96
C GLY A 206 -13.92 -19.21 -0.26
N VAL A 207 -13.41 -18.78 -1.42
CA VAL A 207 -13.42 -19.60 -2.64
C VAL A 207 -12.60 -20.87 -2.44
N LEU A 208 -11.36 -20.76 -1.97
CA LEU A 208 -10.49 -21.91 -1.73
C LEU A 208 -11.07 -22.88 -0.68
N PHE A 209 -11.69 -22.36 0.37
CA PHE A 209 -12.41 -23.19 1.34
C PHE A 209 -13.55 -23.98 0.69
N SER A 210 -14.33 -23.34 -0.19
CA SER A 210 -15.45 -24.02 -0.89
C SER A 210 -15.00 -25.17 -1.79
N PHE A 211 -13.74 -25.15 -2.26
CA PHE A 211 -13.16 -26.18 -3.10
C PHE A 211 -12.14 -27.08 -2.37
N SER A 212 -12.01 -26.97 -1.05
CA SER A 212 -11.02 -27.71 -0.26
C SER A 212 -11.19 -29.24 -0.34
N ASP A 213 -12.42 -29.72 -0.42
CA ASP A 213 -12.76 -31.15 -0.50
C ASP A 213 -12.74 -31.70 -1.95
N ASN A 214 -12.54 -30.84 -2.94
CA ASN A 214 -12.56 -31.24 -4.35
C ASN A 214 -11.20 -31.82 -4.78
N ALA A 215 -11.19 -33.08 -5.19
CA ALA A 215 -9.98 -33.80 -5.60
C ALA A 215 -9.62 -33.60 -7.09
N THR A 216 -10.45 -32.90 -7.86
CA THR A 216 -10.27 -32.71 -9.31
C THR A 216 -9.45 -31.45 -9.61
N GLU A 217 -9.02 -31.28 -10.86
CA GLU A 217 -8.31 -30.09 -11.32
C GLU A 217 -9.13 -28.78 -11.17
N TRP A 218 -10.44 -28.87 -11.06
CA TRP A 218 -11.31 -27.73 -10.84
C TRP A 218 -11.10 -27.04 -9.48
N ALA A 219 -10.53 -27.77 -8.50
CA ALA A 219 -10.21 -27.22 -7.19
C ALA A 219 -9.25 -26.04 -7.23
N TYR A 220 -8.34 -25.98 -8.21
CA TYR A 220 -7.42 -24.86 -8.39
C TYR A 220 -7.71 -24.03 -9.67
N ARG A 221 -8.35 -24.62 -10.69
CA ARG A 221 -8.70 -23.87 -11.93
C ARG A 221 -9.82 -22.86 -11.72
N ILE A 222 -10.88 -23.23 -10.96
CA ILE A 222 -11.98 -22.28 -10.68
C ILE A 222 -11.50 -21.06 -9.91
N PRO A 223 -10.67 -21.15 -8.87
CA PRO A 223 -10.08 -19.97 -8.22
C PRO A 223 -9.34 -19.04 -9.19
N PHE A 224 -8.59 -19.55 -10.16
CA PHE A 224 -7.98 -18.72 -11.21
C PHE A 224 -9.03 -18.10 -12.15
N ALA A 225 -10.04 -18.88 -12.56
CA ALA A 225 -11.09 -18.40 -13.48
C ALA A 225 -11.96 -17.28 -12.88
N ILE A 226 -12.19 -17.29 -11.57
CA ILE A 226 -12.96 -16.26 -10.86
C ILE A 226 -12.34 -14.88 -11.05
N GLN A 227 -11.03 -14.78 -11.24
CA GLN A 227 -10.36 -13.51 -11.50
C GLN A 227 -10.92 -12.77 -12.74
N TRP A 228 -11.51 -13.48 -13.73
CA TRP A 228 -12.14 -12.85 -14.90
C TRP A 228 -13.45 -12.11 -14.60
N ILE A 229 -14.04 -12.31 -13.41
CA ILE A 229 -15.28 -11.63 -13.03
C ILE A 229 -15.07 -10.12 -12.88
N TRP A 230 -13.88 -9.70 -12.38
CA TRP A 230 -13.61 -8.29 -12.09
C TRP A 230 -13.32 -7.39 -13.31
N PRO A 231 -12.54 -7.81 -14.32
CA PRO A 231 -12.22 -6.96 -15.47
C PRO A 231 -13.42 -6.40 -16.19
N ILE A 232 -14.50 -7.17 -16.35
CA ILE A 232 -15.69 -6.72 -17.11
C ILE A 232 -16.35 -5.51 -16.45
N PRO A 233 -16.82 -5.57 -15.18
CA PRO A 233 -17.44 -4.41 -14.53
C PRO A 233 -16.45 -3.25 -14.36
N LEU A 234 -15.16 -3.52 -14.11
CA LEU A 234 -14.16 -2.48 -13.99
C LEU A 234 -13.91 -1.73 -15.31
N LEU A 235 -13.90 -2.42 -16.46
CA LEU A 235 -13.80 -1.78 -17.76
C LEU A 235 -15.02 -0.87 -18.04
N ILE A 236 -16.23 -1.31 -17.67
CA ILE A 236 -17.44 -0.49 -17.77
C ILE A 236 -17.31 0.75 -16.88
N ILE A 237 -16.89 0.59 -15.63
CA ILE A 237 -16.68 1.70 -14.68
C ILE A 237 -15.65 2.69 -15.24
N LEU A 238 -14.50 2.19 -15.72
CA LEU A 238 -13.43 3.03 -16.26
C LEU A 238 -13.81 3.77 -17.53
N TRP A 239 -14.76 3.25 -18.30
CA TRP A 239 -15.29 3.96 -19.46
C TRP A 239 -15.93 5.30 -19.07
N PHE A 240 -16.56 5.36 -17.90
CA PHE A 240 -17.22 6.55 -17.38
C PHE A 240 -16.34 7.35 -16.40
N THR A 241 -15.22 6.81 -15.94
CA THR A 241 -14.35 7.47 -14.96
C THR A 241 -13.74 8.75 -15.54
N PRO A 242 -13.84 9.90 -14.85
CA PRO A 242 -13.19 11.13 -15.28
C PRO A 242 -11.66 11.01 -15.12
N GLU A 243 -10.92 11.74 -15.94
CA GLU A 243 -9.46 11.86 -15.77
C GLU A 243 -9.12 12.74 -14.56
N SER A 244 -7.89 12.64 -14.04
CA SER A 244 -7.46 13.50 -12.93
C SER A 244 -7.41 14.97 -13.34
N PRO A 245 -7.99 15.91 -12.55
CA PRO A 245 -7.87 17.33 -12.81
C PRO A 245 -6.42 17.83 -12.70
N TYR A 246 -5.60 17.25 -11.81
CA TYR A 246 -4.16 17.56 -11.71
C TYR A 246 -3.40 17.14 -12.98
N TRP A 247 -3.68 15.95 -13.52
CA TRP A 247 -3.07 15.50 -14.76
C TRP A 247 -3.49 16.34 -15.96
N LEU A 248 -4.77 16.72 -16.04
CA LEU A 248 -5.27 17.61 -17.11
C LEU A 248 -4.61 18.99 -17.05
N ALA A 249 -4.45 19.54 -15.85
CA ALA A 249 -3.75 20.81 -15.64
C ALA A 249 -2.25 20.71 -16.04
N ARG A 250 -1.56 19.60 -15.69
CA ARG A 250 -0.18 19.34 -16.16
C ARG A 250 -0.05 19.26 -17.69
N LYS A 251 -1.14 18.88 -18.39
CA LYS A 251 -1.21 18.84 -19.86
C LYS A 251 -1.76 20.15 -20.46
N ASN A 252 -1.89 21.21 -19.67
CA ASN A 252 -2.45 22.52 -20.07
C ASN A 252 -3.90 22.44 -20.63
N ARG A 253 -4.67 21.42 -20.19
CA ARG A 253 -6.08 21.21 -20.58
C ARG A 253 -7.00 21.75 -19.49
N LEU A 254 -6.95 23.06 -19.25
CA LEU A 254 -7.60 23.70 -18.10
C LEU A 254 -9.13 23.63 -18.16
N GLU A 255 -9.72 23.80 -19.34
CA GLU A 255 -11.17 23.69 -19.52
C GLU A 255 -11.69 22.29 -19.22
N ASP A 256 -10.96 21.26 -19.64
CA ASP A 256 -11.34 19.89 -19.33
C ASP A 256 -11.16 19.58 -17.83
N ALA A 257 -10.11 20.13 -17.19
CA ALA A 257 -9.93 20.04 -15.74
C ALA A 257 -11.12 20.68 -14.99
N LYS A 258 -11.60 21.87 -15.44
CA LYS A 258 -12.78 22.54 -14.87
C LYS A 258 -14.06 21.69 -15.05
N LYS A 259 -14.25 21.07 -16.23
CA LYS A 259 -15.39 20.14 -16.45
C LYS A 259 -15.35 18.95 -15.50
N VAL A 260 -14.17 18.37 -15.25
CA VAL A 260 -14.00 17.27 -14.29
C VAL A 260 -14.29 17.75 -12.87
N LEU A 261 -13.76 18.89 -12.43
CA LEU A 261 -14.05 19.47 -11.11
C LEU A 261 -15.55 19.66 -10.90
N ARG A 262 -16.27 20.17 -11.91
CA ARG A 262 -17.73 20.30 -11.87
C ARG A 262 -18.43 18.94 -11.77
N ARG A 263 -17.92 17.90 -12.43
CA ARG A 263 -18.50 16.55 -12.41
C ARG A 263 -18.30 15.81 -11.10
N ILE A 264 -17.19 16.05 -10.40
CA ILE A 264 -16.89 15.41 -9.10
C ILE A 264 -17.50 16.14 -7.92
N SER A 265 -17.86 17.42 -8.08
CA SER A 265 -18.52 18.26 -7.07
C SER A 265 -20.04 18.12 -7.13
N ALA A 266 -20.72 18.40 -6.02
CA ALA A 266 -22.18 18.47 -5.98
C ALA A 266 -22.68 19.68 -6.79
N LYS A 267 -23.70 19.46 -7.63
CA LYS A 267 -24.25 20.51 -8.52
C LYS A 267 -24.74 21.78 -7.80
N SER A 268 -25.16 21.64 -6.54
CA SER A 268 -25.71 22.74 -5.74
C SER A 268 -24.69 23.39 -4.80
N SER A 269 -23.47 22.86 -4.70
CA SER A 269 -22.52 23.24 -3.62
C SER A 269 -21.42 24.21 -4.07
N LYS A 270 -21.18 24.40 -5.37
CA LYS A 270 -20.08 25.22 -5.87
C LYS A 270 -20.49 26.13 -7.01
N SER A 271 -20.11 27.41 -6.87
CA SER A 271 -20.18 28.41 -7.96
C SER A 271 -19.07 28.17 -8.99
N ASP A 272 -19.19 28.77 -10.17
CA ASP A 272 -18.12 28.74 -11.18
C ASP A 272 -16.85 29.42 -10.67
N GLU A 273 -16.98 30.43 -9.80
CA GLU A 273 -15.88 31.11 -9.14
C GLU A 273 -15.12 30.20 -8.17
N ASP A 274 -15.83 29.34 -7.40
CA ASP A 274 -15.19 28.37 -6.50
C ASP A 274 -14.41 27.30 -7.29
N LEU A 275 -14.93 26.89 -8.45
CA LEU A 275 -14.23 25.97 -9.35
C LEU A 275 -12.96 26.60 -9.94
N ASP A 276 -13.01 27.91 -10.27
CA ASP A 276 -11.86 28.66 -10.76
C ASP A 276 -10.77 28.81 -9.66
N LYS A 277 -11.16 29.09 -8.41
CA LYS A 277 -10.25 29.10 -7.26
C LYS A 277 -9.58 27.74 -7.03
N GLN A 278 -10.35 26.66 -7.14
CA GLN A 278 -9.83 25.30 -7.00
C GLN A 278 -8.89 24.93 -8.15
N LEU A 279 -9.21 25.33 -9.38
CA LEU A 279 -8.33 25.12 -10.53
C LEU A 279 -7.03 25.92 -10.40
N ALA A 280 -7.10 27.18 -9.91
CA ALA A 280 -5.93 28.01 -9.61
C ALA A 280 -5.02 27.34 -8.58
N MET A 281 -5.58 26.77 -7.51
CA MET A 281 -4.84 25.98 -6.52
C MET A 281 -4.12 24.80 -7.17
N ILE A 282 -4.79 24.02 -8.02
CA ILE A 282 -4.21 22.87 -8.72
C ILE A 282 -3.04 23.27 -9.61
N VAL A 283 -3.21 24.34 -10.40
CA VAL A 283 -2.16 24.86 -11.29
C VAL A 283 -0.95 25.33 -10.47
N HIS A 284 -1.19 26.05 -9.38
CA HIS A 284 -0.12 26.52 -8.48
C HIS A 284 0.61 25.34 -7.81
N THR A 285 -0.12 24.34 -7.32
CA THR A 285 0.47 23.12 -6.74
C THR A 285 1.34 22.39 -7.75
N ASN A 286 0.84 22.17 -8.98
CA ASN A 286 1.62 21.54 -10.04
C ASN A 286 2.90 22.33 -10.40
N LYS A 287 2.84 23.67 -10.38
CA LYS A 287 4.01 24.53 -10.62
C LYS A 287 5.06 24.34 -9.52
N ILE A 288 4.66 24.41 -8.25
CA ILE A 288 5.54 24.17 -7.10
C ILE A 288 6.15 22.78 -7.16
N GLU A 289 5.34 21.73 -7.42
CA GLU A 289 5.84 20.36 -7.54
C GLU A 289 6.86 20.21 -8.66
N SER A 290 6.65 20.87 -9.81
CA SER A 290 7.61 20.84 -10.92
C SER A 290 8.92 21.56 -10.58
N GLU A 291 8.86 22.71 -9.94
CA GLU A 291 10.03 23.47 -9.50
C GLU A 291 10.84 22.70 -8.45
N HIS A 292 10.18 22.11 -7.45
CA HIS A 292 10.84 21.31 -6.43
C HIS A 292 11.36 19.95 -6.94
N SER A 293 10.69 19.34 -7.92
CA SER A 293 11.15 18.06 -8.48
C SER A 293 12.37 18.21 -9.39
N THR A 294 12.53 19.36 -10.03
CA THR A 294 13.62 19.61 -11.02
C THR A 294 14.98 19.79 -10.36
N GLY A 295 15.05 20.10 -9.05
CA GLY A 295 16.30 20.35 -8.32
C GLY A 295 16.75 19.25 -7.36
N SER A 296 15.88 18.27 -6.99
CA SER A 296 16.21 17.26 -6.00
C SER A 296 16.68 15.95 -6.65
N SER A 297 17.64 15.26 -6.01
CA SER A 297 18.13 13.93 -6.43
C SER A 297 17.69 12.86 -5.44
N TYR A 298 17.67 11.57 -5.85
CA TYR A 298 17.56 10.44 -4.90
C TYR A 298 18.66 10.46 -3.84
N LEU A 299 19.85 10.98 -4.17
CA LEU A 299 20.94 11.13 -3.22
C LEU A 299 20.63 12.12 -2.10
N ASP A 300 19.73 13.08 -2.32
CA ASP A 300 19.35 14.04 -1.29
C ASP A 300 18.49 13.41 -0.19
N CYS A 301 17.86 12.27 -0.47
CA CYS A 301 17.18 11.45 0.54
C CYS A 301 18.15 10.86 1.58
N PHE A 302 19.43 10.72 1.23
CA PHE A 302 20.47 10.15 2.08
C PHE A 302 21.35 11.22 2.75
N LYS A 303 21.06 12.50 2.59
CA LYS A 303 21.83 13.61 3.16
C LYS A 303 21.18 14.20 4.40
N GLY A 304 21.99 14.48 5.42
CA GLY A 304 21.59 15.25 6.59
C GLY A 304 20.32 14.73 7.29
N ILE A 305 19.34 15.60 7.47
CA ILE A 305 18.07 15.30 8.15
C ILE A 305 17.19 14.37 7.31
N ASN A 306 17.27 14.44 5.98
CA ASN A 306 16.47 13.61 5.09
C ASN A 306 16.80 12.12 5.22
N LEU A 307 18.05 11.77 5.56
CA LEU A 307 18.44 10.38 5.82
C LEU A 307 17.62 9.78 6.96
N ARG A 308 17.47 10.49 8.10
CA ARG A 308 16.67 10.02 9.23
C ARG A 308 15.20 9.84 8.85
N ARG A 309 14.63 10.73 8.04
CA ARG A 309 13.25 10.66 7.57
C ARG A 309 13.06 9.50 6.60
N THR A 310 13.97 9.33 5.65
CA THR A 310 13.96 8.22 4.68
C THR A 310 14.14 6.87 5.38
N GLU A 311 15.02 6.79 6.39
CA GLU A 311 15.16 5.62 7.27
C GLU A 311 13.81 5.26 7.91
N ILE A 312 13.13 6.23 8.52
CA ILE A 312 11.89 5.99 9.25
C ILE A 312 10.81 5.45 8.31
N VAL A 313 10.57 6.10 7.17
CA VAL A 313 9.53 5.65 6.23
C VAL A 313 9.87 4.30 5.59
N SER A 314 11.15 4.03 5.34
CA SER A 314 11.58 2.74 4.79
C SER A 314 11.37 1.61 5.80
N LEU A 315 11.78 1.80 7.06
CA LEU A 315 11.66 0.77 8.08
C LEU A 315 10.22 0.57 8.56
N VAL A 316 9.36 1.59 8.53
CA VAL A 316 7.92 1.44 8.76
C VAL A 316 7.29 0.54 7.69
N PHE A 317 7.69 0.63 6.43
CA PHE A 317 7.26 -0.30 5.40
C PHE A 317 7.85 -1.72 5.58
N VAL A 318 9.14 -1.84 5.88
CA VAL A 318 9.80 -3.12 6.16
C VAL A 318 9.15 -3.83 7.35
N ALA A 319 8.72 -3.09 8.36
CA ALA A 319 8.05 -3.62 9.53
C ALA A 319 6.77 -4.41 9.19
N GLN A 320 6.06 -4.07 8.12
CA GLN A 320 4.94 -4.88 7.68
C GLN A 320 5.35 -6.32 7.38
N ASN A 321 6.55 -6.54 6.85
CA ASN A 321 7.05 -7.88 6.54
C ASN A 321 7.75 -8.56 7.73
N THR A 322 8.30 -7.80 8.69
CA THR A 322 9.09 -8.38 9.80
C THR A 322 8.26 -8.73 11.04
N THR A 323 7.00 -8.32 11.10
CA THR A 323 6.13 -8.51 12.27
C THR A 323 5.25 -9.77 12.21
N GLY A 324 5.62 -10.77 11.38
CA GLY A 324 4.94 -12.06 11.36
C GLY A 324 4.17 -12.39 10.08
N VAL A 325 4.23 -11.55 9.04
CA VAL A 325 3.54 -11.78 7.75
C VAL A 325 3.97 -13.09 7.07
N GLY A 326 5.16 -13.63 7.35
CA GLY A 326 5.55 -14.94 6.85
C GLY A 326 4.67 -16.09 7.33
N ILE A 327 3.96 -15.92 8.44
CA ILE A 327 2.93 -16.84 8.93
C ILE A 327 1.53 -16.38 8.46
N GLY A 328 1.18 -15.13 8.71
CA GLY A 328 -0.15 -14.58 8.41
C GLY A 328 -0.43 -14.43 6.92
N GLY A 329 0.56 -14.17 6.09
CA GLY A 329 0.38 -14.01 4.63
C GLY A 329 0.02 -15.30 3.89
N THR A 330 0.32 -16.47 4.47
CA THR A 330 -0.07 -17.80 3.94
C THR A 330 -0.65 -18.68 5.04
N PRO A 331 -1.75 -18.26 5.70
CA PRO A 331 -2.22 -18.90 6.92
C PRO A 331 -2.64 -20.36 6.69
N THR A 332 -3.28 -20.68 5.58
CA THR A 332 -3.70 -22.06 5.28
C THR A 332 -2.51 -23.02 5.23
N TYR A 333 -1.44 -22.64 4.51
CA TYR A 333 -0.25 -23.46 4.41
C TYR A 333 0.42 -23.66 5.78
N PHE A 334 0.54 -22.58 6.56
CA PHE A 334 1.08 -22.64 7.91
C PHE A 334 0.26 -23.58 8.81
N PHE A 335 -1.08 -23.50 8.79
CA PHE A 335 -1.94 -24.34 9.62
C PHE A 335 -1.81 -25.83 9.27
N VAL A 336 -1.73 -26.16 7.98
CA VAL A 336 -1.49 -27.54 7.54
C VAL A 336 -0.15 -28.05 8.07
N GLN A 337 0.92 -27.27 7.96
CA GLN A 337 2.24 -27.66 8.47
C GLN A 337 2.31 -27.69 10.01
N ALA A 338 1.48 -26.90 10.69
CA ALA A 338 1.33 -26.95 12.15
C ALA A 338 0.48 -28.14 12.64
N GLY A 339 -0.02 -29.00 11.72
CA GLY A 339 -0.75 -30.23 12.05
C GLY A 339 -2.27 -30.07 12.11
N VAL A 340 -2.82 -28.98 11.60
CA VAL A 340 -4.28 -28.83 11.40
C VAL A 340 -4.64 -29.53 10.08
N ASP A 341 -5.74 -30.28 10.06
CA ASP A 341 -6.23 -30.89 8.83
C ASP A 341 -6.57 -29.83 7.75
N ALA A 342 -6.46 -30.19 6.48
CA ALA A 342 -6.57 -29.23 5.37
C ALA A 342 -7.91 -28.46 5.40
N LYS A 343 -9.03 -29.11 5.64
CA LYS A 343 -10.36 -28.49 5.67
C LYS A 343 -10.49 -27.43 6.77
N ASN A 344 -10.06 -27.75 8.00
CA ASN A 344 -10.06 -26.80 9.10
C ASN A 344 -9.02 -25.69 8.88
N SER A 345 -7.90 -25.98 8.21
CA SER A 345 -6.91 -24.97 7.85
C SER A 345 -7.48 -23.89 6.91
N PHE A 346 -8.22 -24.28 5.89
CA PHE A 346 -8.92 -23.32 5.02
C PHE A 346 -10.02 -22.55 5.77
N LYS A 347 -10.74 -23.20 6.68
CA LYS A 347 -11.77 -22.57 7.53
C LYS A 347 -11.16 -21.51 8.45
N PHE A 348 -10.06 -21.84 9.15
CA PHE A 348 -9.35 -20.89 10.01
C PHE A 348 -8.75 -19.74 9.22
N ALA A 349 -8.18 -20.00 8.03
CA ALA A 349 -7.65 -18.95 7.17
C ALA A 349 -8.75 -17.97 6.70
N THR A 350 -9.93 -18.49 6.34
CA THR A 350 -11.07 -17.63 6.00
C THR A 350 -11.50 -16.78 7.19
N GLY A 351 -11.53 -17.36 8.41
CA GLY A 351 -11.81 -16.63 9.64
C GLY A 351 -10.76 -15.55 9.95
N ALA A 352 -9.49 -15.88 9.77
CA ALA A 352 -8.37 -14.95 9.98
C ALA A 352 -8.47 -13.72 9.07
N LEU A 353 -8.71 -13.92 7.77
CA LEU A 353 -8.86 -12.85 6.80
C LEU A 353 -10.19 -12.07 6.97
N GLY A 354 -11.22 -12.72 7.51
CA GLY A 354 -12.42 -12.02 7.99
C GLY A 354 -12.10 -11.05 9.13
N LEU A 355 -11.33 -11.50 10.13
CA LEU A 355 -10.85 -10.66 11.23
C LEU A 355 -9.92 -9.55 10.74
N ALA A 356 -9.09 -9.80 9.73
CA ALA A 356 -8.27 -8.78 9.08
C ALA A 356 -9.14 -7.64 8.52
N SER A 357 -10.21 -7.98 7.81
CA SER A 357 -11.17 -6.98 7.27
C SER A 357 -11.83 -6.15 8.38
N VAL A 358 -12.24 -6.78 9.47
CA VAL A 358 -12.75 -6.11 10.67
C VAL A 358 -11.67 -5.22 11.30
N GLY A 359 -10.42 -5.70 11.36
CA GLY A 359 -9.27 -4.94 11.85
C GLY A 359 -9.07 -3.62 11.09
N VAL A 360 -9.14 -3.63 9.76
CA VAL A 360 -9.04 -2.40 8.95
C VAL A 360 -10.16 -1.42 9.29
N ILE A 361 -11.40 -1.88 9.49
CA ILE A 361 -12.52 -1.01 9.89
C ILE A 361 -12.24 -0.38 11.27
N ILE A 362 -11.75 -1.18 12.23
CA ILE A 362 -11.36 -0.70 13.55
C ILE A 362 -10.24 0.34 13.47
N SER A 363 -9.31 0.19 12.52
CA SER A 363 -8.18 1.10 12.34
C SER A 363 -8.63 2.55 12.12
N TRP A 364 -9.76 2.79 11.46
CA TRP A 364 -10.28 4.14 11.22
C TRP A 364 -10.59 4.86 12.53
N ALA A 365 -11.16 4.16 13.51
CA ALA A 365 -11.42 4.72 14.83
C ALA A 365 -10.14 4.89 15.66
N LEU A 366 -9.21 3.94 15.56
CA LEU A 366 -7.96 3.96 16.31
C LEU A 366 -7.02 5.08 15.86
N ILE A 367 -6.82 5.25 14.55
CA ILE A 367 -5.95 6.30 13.98
C ILE A 367 -6.45 7.70 14.35
N TYR A 368 -7.77 7.89 14.44
CA TYR A 368 -8.34 9.17 14.84
C TYR A 368 -8.10 9.47 16.34
N ARG A 369 -8.23 8.46 17.22
CA ARG A 369 -8.16 8.64 18.68
C ARG A 369 -6.74 8.56 19.22
N ILE A 370 -5.92 7.64 18.72
CA ILE A 370 -4.60 7.30 19.24
C ILE A 370 -3.52 7.88 18.32
N GLY A 371 -2.39 8.29 18.91
CA GLY A 371 -1.22 8.75 18.16
C GLY A 371 -0.58 7.64 17.31
N ARG A 372 0.01 8.03 16.16
CA ARG A 372 0.62 7.10 15.19
C ARG A 372 1.73 6.28 15.83
N ARG A 373 2.64 6.95 16.53
CA ARG A 373 3.75 6.29 17.24
C ARG A 373 3.27 5.33 18.31
N THR A 374 2.37 5.80 19.16
CA THR A 374 1.85 4.99 20.27
C THR A 374 1.22 3.70 19.76
N LEU A 375 0.31 3.83 18.76
CA LEU A 375 -0.39 2.69 18.18
C LEU A 375 0.59 1.71 17.51
N TYR A 376 1.56 2.23 16.76
CA TYR A 376 2.52 1.43 16.02
C TYR A 376 3.49 0.66 16.94
N VAL A 377 4.05 1.32 17.95
CA VAL A 377 4.98 0.72 18.92
C VAL A 377 4.30 -0.38 19.72
N TRP A 378 3.11 -0.11 20.28
CA TRP A 378 2.35 -1.12 21.01
C TRP A 378 2.00 -2.33 20.14
N ALA A 379 1.61 -2.09 18.91
CA ALA A 379 1.30 -3.17 17.98
C ALA A 379 2.51 -4.07 17.69
N CYS A 380 3.69 -3.48 17.45
CA CYS A 380 4.93 -4.26 17.28
C CYS A 380 5.25 -5.11 18.51
N GLY A 381 5.04 -4.57 19.72
CA GLY A 381 5.22 -5.31 20.98
C GLY A 381 4.24 -6.48 21.09
N VAL A 382 2.97 -6.27 20.82
CA VAL A 382 1.94 -7.33 20.83
C VAL A 382 2.26 -8.40 19.78
N CYS A 383 2.60 -8.03 18.54
CA CYS A 383 3.01 -8.97 17.51
C CYS A 383 4.22 -9.82 17.93
N THR A 384 5.21 -9.20 18.62
CA THR A 384 6.36 -9.93 19.16
C THR A 384 5.92 -11.02 20.14
N VAL A 385 5.03 -10.69 21.07
CA VAL A 385 4.52 -11.65 22.05
C VAL A 385 3.74 -12.77 21.37
N LEU A 386 2.87 -12.45 20.41
CA LEU A 386 2.07 -13.44 19.69
C LEU A 386 2.95 -14.41 18.89
N MET A 387 3.98 -13.91 18.20
CA MET A 387 4.92 -14.76 17.46
C MET A 387 5.75 -15.65 18.40
N LEU A 388 6.15 -15.12 19.56
CA LEU A 388 6.85 -15.89 20.58
C LEU A 388 5.96 -17.03 21.12
N LEU A 389 4.70 -16.76 21.39
CA LEU A 389 3.73 -17.77 21.85
C LEU A 389 3.53 -18.88 20.82
N ILE A 390 3.48 -18.58 19.52
CA ILE A 390 3.44 -19.60 18.46
C ILE A 390 4.68 -20.52 18.56
N GLY A 391 5.88 -19.92 18.68
CA GLY A 391 7.12 -20.67 18.82
C GLY A 391 7.14 -21.58 20.09
N ILE A 392 6.66 -21.07 21.22
CA ILE A 392 6.57 -21.83 22.47
C ILE A 392 5.59 -23.01 22.29
N LEU A 393 4.39 -22.78 21.74
CA LEU A 393 3.43 -23.86 21.48
C LEU A 393 3.97 -24.91 20.49
N ALA A 394 4.82 -24.49 19.55
CA ALA A 394 5.46 -25.43 18.64
C ALA A 394 6.57 -26.28 19.30
N SER A 395 7.05 -25.89 20.48
CA SER A 395 8.10 -26.60 21.22
C SER A 395 7.58 -27.63 22.23
N VAL A 396 6.27 -27.61 22.52
CA VAL A 396 5.62 -28.65 23.35
C VAL A 396 5.19 -29.85 22.50
N PRO A 397 4.92 -31.03 23.10
CA PRO A 397 4.42 -32.17 22.35
C PRO A 397 3.17 -31.82 21.53
N GLN A 398 3.22 -32.09 20.24
CA GLN A 398 2.16 -31.68 19.32
C GLN A 398 0.90 -32.52 19.56
N SER A 399 -0.22 -31.84 19.69
CA SER A 399 -1.56 -32.38 19.79
C SER A 399 -2.52 -31.50 19.00
N GLN A 400 -3.70 -32.03 18.69
CA GLN A 400 -4.72 -31.25 17.99
C GLN A 400 -5.07 -29.95 18.72
N SER A 401 -5.12 -29.96 20.05
CA SER A 401 -5.36 -28.75 20.86
C SER A 401 -4.24 -27.71 20.74
N VAL A 402 -2.98 -28.17 20.66
CA VAL A 402 -1.83 -27.27 20.48
C VAL A 402 -1.86 -26.63 19.08
N SER A 403 -2.16 -27.43 18.04
CA SER A 403 -2.28 -26.90 16.67
C SER A 403 -3.41 -25.88 16.55
N PHE A 404 -4.58 -26.13 17.18
CA PHE A 404 -5.67 -25.15 17.24
C PHE A 404 -5.30 -23.92 18.07
N GLY A 405 -4.50 -24.07 19.13
CA GLY A 405 -3.96 -22.94 19.89
C GLY A 405 -3.08 -22.05 19.04
N GLN A 406 -2.17 -22.61 18.24
CA GLN A 406 -1.35 -21.86 17.29
C GLN A 406 -2.23 -21.12 16.25
N ALA A 407 -3.25 -21.80 15.69
CA ALA A 407 -4.19 -21.18 14.77
C ALA A 407 -4.94 -20.00 15.43
N GLY A 408 -5.42 -20.17 16.67
CA GLY A 408 -6.08 -19.10 17.43
C GLY A 408 -5.20 -17.87 17.64
N ILE A 409 -3.90 -18.04 17.90
CA ILE A 409 -2.95 -16.93 18.04
C ILE A 409 -2.77 -16.20 16.70
N VAL A 410 -2.72 -16.90 15.56
CA VAL A 410 -2.67 -16.28 14.25
C VAL A 410 -3.92 -15.44 13.98
N LEU A 411 -5.11 -15.90 14.37
CA LEU A 411 -6.34 -15.10 14.24
C LEU A 411 -6.26 -13.79 15.02
N ILE A 412 -5.70 -13.84 16.24
CA ILE A 412 -5.49 -12.62 17.06
C ILE A 412 -4.44 -11.71 16.40
N TRP A 413 -3.39 -12.30 15.85
CA TRP A 413 -2.36 -11.53 15.14
C TRP A 413 -2.94 -10.80 13.93
N GLU A 414 -3.80 -11.44 13.13
CA GLU A 414 -4.44 -10.84 11.96
C GLU A 414 -5.22 -9.58 12.33
N ILE A 415 -6.09 -9.65 13.34
CA ILE A 415 -6.87 -8.47 13.72
C ILE A 415 -5.98 -7.35 14.27
N VAL A 416 -4.95 -7.69 15.06
CA VAL A 416 -4.01 -6.70 15.60
C VAL A 416 -3.23 -6.04 14.47
N PHE A 417 -2.66 -6.81 13.56
CA PHE A 417 -1.86 -6.29 12.44
C PHE A 417 -2.69 -5.36 11.53
N TYR A 418 -3.87 -5.82 11.11
CA TYR A 418 -4.74 -5.05 10.21
C TYR A 418 -5.48 -3.89 10.90
N ALA A 419 -5.60 -3.90 12.22
CA ALA A 419 -6.11 -2.74 12.96
C ALA A 419 -5.05 -1.66 13.22
N THR A 420 -3.75 -1.99 13.08
CA THR A 420 -2.66 -1.12 13.52
C THR A 420 -1.56 -0.97 12.47
N ILE A 421 -0.59 -1.90 12.41
CA ILE A 421 0.66 -1.77 11.62
C ILE A 421 0.37 -1.52 10.15
N GLY A 422 -0.53 -2.28 9.55
CA GLY A 422 -0.88 -2.17 8.13
C GLY A 422 -1.35 -0.75 7.75
N PRO A 423 -2.50 -0.27 8.27
CA PRO A 423 -3.05 1.04 7.91
C PRO A 423 -2.24 2.23 8.42
N VAL A 424 -1.71 2.18 9.66
CA VAL A 424 -0.94 3.29 10.27
C VAL A 424 0.36 3.56 9.52
N CYS A 425 0.96 2.54 8.92
CA CYS A 425 2.13 2.67 8.05
C CYS A 425 1.91 3.74 6.97
N TYR A 426 0.77 3.71 6.27
CA TYR A 426 0.47 4.66 5.19
C TYR A 426 0.30 6.10 5.69
N ALA A 427 -0.25 6.29 6.89
CA ALA A 427 -0.33 7.61 7.52
C ALA A 427 1.08 8.17 7.81
N ILE A 428 1.93 7.37 8.45
CA ILE A 428 3.31 7.76 8.78
C ILE A 428 4.11 8.13 7.53
N ILE A 429 3.99 7.33 6.46
CA ILE A 429 4.70 7.55 5.20
C ILE A 429 4.25 8.83 4.51
N GLY A 430 3.00 9.22 4.66
CA GLY A 430 2.48 10.48 4.13
C GLY A 430 2.93 11.71 4.91
N GLU A 431 3.18 11.56 6.22
CA GLU A 431 3.41 12.68 7.15
C GLU A 431 4.91 13.00 7.37
N ILE A 432 5.80 12.01 7.38
CA ILE A 432 7.22 12.18 7.79
C ILE A 432 8.13 12.78 6.71
N PRO A 433 8.04 12.44 5.40
CA PRO A 433 9.02 12.91 4.43
C PRO A 433 9.00 14.43 4.24
N ALA A 434 10.19 15.03 4.07
CA ALA A 434 10.31 16.44 3.72
C ALA A 434 9.71 16.71 2.35
N VAL A 435 9.08 17.86 2.18
CA VAL A 435 8.32 18.21 0.96
C VAL A 435 9.16 18.08 -0.32
N ASN A 436 10.42 18.55 -0.28
CA ASN A 436 11.34 18.56 -1.42
C ASN A 436 11.78 17.17 -1.91
N VAL A 437 11.79 16.16 -1.03
CA VAL A 437 12.19 14.77 -1.37
C VAL A 437 11.08 13.75 -1.14
N ARG A 438 9.85 14.18 -0.83
CA ARG A 438 8.73 13.32 -0.41
C ARG A 438 8.48 12.16 -1.36
N SER A 439 8.28 12.43 -2.64
CA SER A 439 7.99 11.39 -3.64
C SER A 439 9.13 10.37 -3.76
N LYS A 440 10.39 10.84 -3.67
CA LYS A 440 11.58 9.99 -3.76
C LYS A 440 11.77 9.14 -2.50
N SER A 441 11.55 9.73 -1.31
CA SER A 441 11.60 8.97 -0.05
C SER A 441 10.51 7.89 0.02
N ILE A 442 9.30 8.18 -0.45
CA ILE A 442 8.21 7.19 -0.54
C ILE A 442 8.56 6.07 -1.53
N CYS A 443 9.17 6.42 -2.67
CA CYS A 443 9.64 5.42 -3.65
C CYS A 443 10.70 4.50 -3.03
N LEU A 444 11.72 5.05 -2.36
CA LEU A 444 12.75 4.27 -1.66
C LEU A 444 12.15 3.38 -0.57
N ALA A 445 11.19 3.90 0.18
CA ALA A 445 10.48 3.13 1.21
C ALA A 445 9.70 1.95 0.59
N ARG A 446 9.07 2.14 -0.55
CA ARG A 446 8.38 1.08 -1.28
C ARG A 446 9.36 0.04 -1.83
N ILE A 447 10.53 0.45 -2.31
CA ILE A 447 11.59 -0.47 -2.72
C ILE A 447 12.06 -1.32 -1.53
N ALA A 448 12.27 -0.71 -0.36
CA ALA A 448 12.65 -1.43 0.86
C ALA A 448 11.56 -2.46 1.27
N TYR A 449 10.28 -2.11 1.14
CA TYR A 449 9.17 -3.03 1.34
C TYR A 449 9.26 -4.25 0.42
N TYR A 450 9.42 -4.05 -0.89
CA TYR A 450 9.50 -5.16 -1.84
C TYR A 450 10.73 -6.03 -1.64
N ILE A 451 11.88 -5.45 -1.29
CA ILE A 451 13.07 -6.23 -0.94
C ILE A 451 12.78 -7.12 0.28
N SER A 452 12.18 -6.56 1.33
CA SER A 452 11.83 -7.35 2.52
C SER A 452 10.77 -8.41 2.23
N GLN A 453 9.83 -8.14 1.33
CA GLN A 453 8.82 -9.10 0.88
C GLN A 453 9.45 -10.26 0.09
N ILE A 454 10.38 -9.97 -0.82
CA ILE A 454 11.12 -11.01 -1.57
C ILE A 454 11.92 -11.90 -0.60
N LEU A 455 12.57 -11.31 0.39
CA LEU A 455 13.28 -12.07 1.42
C LEU A 455 12.31 -12.97 2.21
N ASN A 456 11.16 -12.42 2.64
CA ASN A 456 10.14 -13.18 3.34
C ASN A 456 9.59 -14.35 2.51
N ASN A 457 9.23 -14.10 1.24
CA ASN A 457 8.75 -15.12 0.33
C ASN A 457 9.82 -16.17 -0.04
N THR A 458 11.10 -15.83 0.14
CA THR A 458 12.19 -16.77 -0.08
C THR A 458 12.44 -17.63 1.15
N TYR A 459 12.68 -17.03 2.31
CA TYR A 459 13.04 -17.78 3.53
C TYR A 459 11.85 -18.47 4.18
N GLY A 460 10.63 -17.90 4.10
CA GLY A 460 9.44 -18.46 4.72
C GLY A 460 9.16 -19.91 4.30
N PRO A 461 9.04 -20.23 2.99
CA PRO A 461 8.86 -21.59 2.52
C PRO A 461 9.99 -22.53 2.92
N TYR A 462 11.26 -22.12 2.81
CA TYR A 462 12.40 -22.95 3.22
C TYR A 462 12.38 -23.32 4.71
N MET A 463 11.90 -22.41 5.57
CA MET A 463 11.79 -22.72 7.00
C MET A 463 10.61 -23.66 7.31
N ILE A 464 9.46 -23.44 6.66
CA ILE A 464 8.20 -24.13 7.00
C ILE A 464 8.07 -25.47 6.28
N ASN A 465 8.57 -25.57 5.03
CA ASN A 465 8.37 -26.74 4.18
C ASN A 465 8.99 -27.99 4.81
N PRO A 466 8.22 -29.11 4.91
CA PRO A 466 8.72 -30.37 5.48
C PRO A 466 9.80 -31.07 4.63
N THR A 467 9.97 -30.69 3.36
CA THR A 467 11.05 -31.23 2.50
C THR A 467 12.37 -30.48 2.68
N GLU A 468 12.37 -29.36 3.43
CA GLU A 468 13.52 -28.50 3.67
C GLU A 468 13.79 -28.35 5.18
N GLY A 469 13.50 -27.18 5.76
CA GLY A 469 13.80 -26.88 7.17
C GLY A 469 12.91 -27.59 8.19
N ASP A 470 11.67 -27.88 7.85
CA ASP A 470 10.65 -28.52 8.72
C ASP A 470 10.50 -27.86 10.12
N TRP A 471 10.65 -26.53 10.18
CA TRP A 471 10.54 -25.82 11.47
C TRP A 471 9.10 -25.76 11.98
N LYS A 472 8.11 -25.93 11.09
CA LYS A 472 6.68 -25.85 11.45
C LYS A 472 6.38 -24.57 12.23
N GLY A 473 5.67 -24.69 13.35
CA GLY A 473 5.37 -23.54 14.22
C GLY A 473 6.58 -22.90 14.90
N LYS A 474 7.76 -23.58 14.96
CA LYS A 474 8.99 -22.99 15.53
C LYS A 474 9.50 -21.80 14.76
N VAL A 475 9.06 -21.60 13.53
CA VAL A 475 9.32 -20.37 12.75
C VAL A 475 8.84 -19.12 13.49
N GLY A 476 7.88 -19.26 14.43
CA GLY A 476 7.44 -18.19 15.31
C GLY A 476 8.58 -17.52 16.10
N TYR A 477 9.61 -18.26 16.50
CA TYR A 477 10.79 -17.69 17.18
C TYR A 477 11.57 -16.74 16.27
N PHE A 478 11.73 -17.10 14.99
CA PHE A 478 12.40 -16.24 14.01
C PHE A 478 11.63 -14.93 13.81
N TRP A 479 10.33 -15.02 13.62
CA TRP A 479 9.48 -13.83 13.45
C TRP A 479 9.36 -13.02 14.74
N ALA A 480 9.37 -13.64 15.92
CA ALA A 480 9.42 -12.95 17.19
C ALA A 480 10.71 -12.13 17.33
N GLY A 481 11.85 -12.69 16.94
CA GLY A 481 13.14 -11.97 16.94
C GLY A 481 13.13 -10.75 16.03
N LEU A 482 12.66 -10.89 14.79
CA LEU A 482 12.55 -9.77 13.85
C LEU A 482 11.54 -8.71 14.32
N SER A 483 10.39 -9.15 14.85
CA SER A 483 9.39 -8.25 15.42
C SER A 483 9.90 -7.49 16.64
N LEU A 484 10.71 -8.14 17.50
CA LEU A 484 11.37 -7.49 18.64
C LEU A 484 12.36 -6.42 18.18
N LEU A 485 13.18 -6.70 17.18
CA LEU A 485 14.09 -5.71 16.60
C LEU A 485 13.31 -4.50 16.05
N THR A 486 12.21 -4.77 15.37
CA THR A 486 11.31 -3.73 14.85
C THR A 486 10.67 -2.91 15.98
N PHE A 487 10.23 -3.57 17.05
CA PHE A 487 9.68 -2.92 18.25
C PHE A 487 10.71 -1.99 18.91
N VAL A 488 11.94 -2.48 19.13
CA VAL A 488 13.02 -1.69 19.73
C VAL A 488 13.35 -0.49 18.84
N TRP A 489 13.48 -0.70 17.53
CA TRP A 489 13.73 0.39 16.60
C TRP A 489 12.59 1.42 16.63
N ALA A 490 11.33 1.00 16.54
CA ALA A 490 10.16 1.89 16.54
C ALA A 490 10.10 2.70 17.85
N TYR A 491 10.39 2.08 18.99
CA TYR A 491 10.40 2.74 20.29
C TYR A 491 11.37 3.91 20.34
N PHE A 492 12.59 3.76 19.77
CA PHE A 492 13.62 4.79 19.84
C PHE A 492 13.59 5.79 18.69
N ARG A 493 13.14 5.37 17.50
CA ARG A 493 13.32 6.14 16.26
C ARG A 493 12.03 6.74 15.70
N LEU A 494 10.86 6.10 15.92
CA LEU A 494 9.58 6.56 15.38
C LEU A 494 9.05 7.75 16.17
N PRO A 495 8.88 8.94 15.57
CA PRO A 495 8.29 10.11 16.22
C PRO A 495 6.76 10.06 16.20
N GLU A 496 6.12 10.84 17.09
CA GLU A 496 4.68 11.08 17.04
C GLU A 496 4.39 12.24 16.07
N THR A 497 3.49 11.99 15.13
CA THR A 497 3.13 12.96 14.09
C THR A 497 1.68 13.45 14.17
N LYS A 498 0.88 12.87 15.09
CA LYS A 498 -0.54 13.21 15.24
C LYS A 498 -0.71 14.70 15.56
N ASP A 499 -1.68 15.33 14.89
CA ASP A 499 -2.09 16.72 15.09
C ASP A 499 -0.94 17.76 14.88
N ARG A 500 0.05 17.41 14.03
CA ARG A 500 1.18 18.26 13.67
C ARG A 500 1.12 18.68 12.20
N SER A 501 1.43 19.95 11.95
CA SER A 501 1.62 20.43 10.58
C SER A 501 2.95 19.92 9.98
N PHE A 502 3.07 19.95 8.66
CA PHE A 502 4.32 19.56 8.00
C PHE A 502 5.48 20.47 8.41
N GLU A 503 5.21 21.76 8.59
CA GLU A 503 6.17 22.79 9.01
C GLU A 503 6.68 22.51 10.42
N GLU A 504 5.79 22.15 11.36
CA GLU A 504 6.17 21.78 12.72
C GLU A 504 7.05 20.51 12.74
N ILE A 505 6.69 19.52 11.92
CA ILE A 505 7.49 18.30 11.76
C ILE A 505 8.87 18.64 11.19
N ASP A 506 8.93 19.55 10.20
CA ASP A 506 10.20 20.01 9.62
C ASP A 506 11.10 20.69 10.65
N ILE A 507 10.55 21.58 11.48
CA ILE A 507 11.26 22.26 12.55
C ILE A 507 11.80 21.26 13.59
N LEU A 508 10.99 20.30 14.03
CA LEU A 508 11.40 19.29 14.99
C LEU A 508 12.53 18.40 14.48
N PHE A 509 12.51 18.04 13.20
CA PHE A 509 13.60 17.30 12.58
C PHE A 509 14.85 18.17 12.38
N ALA A 510 14.70 19.44 11.99
CA ALA A 510 15.79 20.40 11.83
C ALA A 510 16.56 20.58 13.16
N ASN A 511 15.84 20.67 14.26
CA ASN A 511 16.40 20.78 15.59
C ASN A 511 16.89 19.44 16.20
N LYS A 512 16.90 18.36 15.38
CA LYS A 512 17.34 17.01 15.80
C LYS A 512 16.63 16.48 17.05
N THR A 513 15.42 16.95 17.32
CA THR A 513 14.62 16.52 18.48
C THR A 513 14.52 14.99 18.55
N SER A 514 14.63 14.43 19.76
CA SER A 514 14.47 12.98 19.96
C SER A 514 13.05 12.56 19.61
N ALA A 515 12.89 11.40 18.92
CA ALA A 515 11.60 10.88 18.53
C ALA A 515 10.57 10.78 19.69
N ARG A 516 11.05 10.45 20.89
CA ARG A 516 10.22 10.33 22.09
C ARG A 516 9.69 11.67 22.62
N LYS A 517 10.40 12.77 22.34
CA LYS A 517 10.03 14.12 22.79
C LYS A 517 9.18 14.87 21.76
N PHE A 518 8.91 14.30 20.58
CA PHE A 518 8.10 14.97 19.55
C PHE A 518 6.73 15.37 20.06
N ALA A 519 6.05 14.50 20.83
CA ALA A 519 4.71 14.79 21.37
C ALA A 519 4.72 15.95 22.39
N GLU A 520 5.77 16.06 23.19
CA GLU A 520 5.85 17.02 24.30
C GLU A 520 6.38 18.39 23.88
N THR A 521 7.16 18.46 22.77
CA THR A 521 7.79 19.69 22.33
C THR A 521 6.76 20.59 21.63
N LYS A 522 6.50 21.76 22.19
CA LYS A 522 5.67 22.78 21.56
C LYS A 522 6.50 23.56 20.53
N VAL A 523 5.95 23.77 19.36
CA VAL A 523 6.60 24.48 18.26
C VAL A 523 5.68 25.61 17.80
N ASP A 524 6.25 26.80 17.60
CA ASP A 524 5.60 27.90 16.90
C ASP A 524 6.18 27.99 15.48
N ALA A 525 5.41 27.54 14.50
CA ALA A 525 5.82 27.52 13.09
C ALA A 525 5.94 28.95 12.50
N TYR A 526 5.34 29.94 13.14
CA TYR A 526 5.28 31.33 12.66
C TYR A 526 6.23 32.29 13.36
N ALA A 527 7.02 31.82 14.34
CA ALA A 527 8.03 32.65 15.00
C ALA A 527 9.12 33.08 14.01
N GLU A 528 9.47 34.36 14.03
CA GLU A 528 10.47 34.95 13.10
C GLU A 528 11.88 34.42 13.35
N ASP A 529 12.24 34.16 14.61
CA ASP A 529 13.56 33.62 15.00
C ASP A 529 13.58 32.09 15.03
N SER A 530 14.61 31.51 14.41
CA SER A 530 14.79 30.05 14.36
C SER A 530 14.95 29.39 15.74
N GLU A 531 15.47 30.10 16.75
CA GLU A 531 15.60 29.63 18.13
C GLU A 531 14.29 29.76 18.92
N ALA A 532 13.45 30.77 18.61
CA ALA A 532 12.14 30.97 19.23
C ALA A 532 11.07 29.98 18.74
N ARG A 533 11.32 29.27 17.64
CA ARG A 533 10.37 28.26 17.11
C ARG A 533 10.16 27.04 18.00
N ILE A 534 11.07 26.77 18.94
CA ILE A 534 10.84 25.79 19.98
C ILE A 534 10.53 26.53 21.29
N ILE A 535 9.30 26.42 21.74
CA ILE A 535 8.88 26.92 23.04
C ILE A 535 9.53 25.99 24.09
N LYS A 536 10.66 26.43 24.66
CA LYS A 536 11.23 25.80 25.84
C LYS A 536 10.25 26.10 26.98
N GLU A 537 9.61 25.08 27.56
CA GLU A 537 8.97 25.25 28.85
C GLU A 537 10.09 25.64 29.85
N VAL A 538 10.18 26.93 30.18
CA VAL A 538 10.94 27.38 31.33
C VAL A 538 10.17 26.81 32.54
N GLY A 539 10.77 25.83 33.19
CA GLY A 539 10.20 25.23 34.40
C GLY A 539 9.97 26.33 35.44
N VAL A 540 8.75 26.44 35.90
CA VAL A 540 8.40 27.10 37.18
C VAL A 540 8.57 26.10 38.28
#